data_d42333a56938cef5b8ca6c7d7ad13434
#
_entry.id   d42333a56938cef5b8ca6c7d7ad13434
#
_cell.length_a   1.000
_cell.length_b   1.000
_cell.length_c   1.000
_cell.angle_alpha   90.00
_cell.angle_beta   90.00
_cell.angle_gamma   90.00
#
_symmetry.space_group_name_H-M   'P 1'
#
loop_
_entity.id
_entity.type
_entity.pdbx_description
1 polymer ?
#
loop_
_entity_poly.entity_id
_entity_poly.type
_entity_poly.pdbx_seq_one_letter_code
_entity_poly.pdbx_strand_id
1 'polypeptide(L)'
;DNIDIKNIKLRDLRKHIAIVPQEAFLFTSTISENLKFGDPKASRNEVKKSAVNAGLIDDINSFPEGFKTIVGERGITLSGGQRQRTALGRALLVDASVVVLDDALASVDNKTAAKIIEEMRGNKSKTILMISHQLSVAATCDRVLVMDQGKIVQEGIHKDLITTNGLY
;
A
#
# COMPACT_ATOMS: atom_id res chain seq x y z
N ASP A 1 20.61 5.83 6.26
CA ASP A 1 21.75 4.88 6.27
C ASP A 1 23.03 5.46 5.67
N ASN A 2 23.05 6.75 5.33
CA ASN A 2 24.22 7.52 4.87
C ASN A 2 24.98 6.94 3.66
N ILE A 3 24.34 6.12 2.86
CA ILE A 3 24.87 5.62 1.58
C ILE A 3 24.08 6.28 0.45
N ASP A 4 24.76 6.98 -0.45
CA ASP A 4 24.13 7.52 -1.65
C ASP A 4 23.55 6.37 -2.49
N ILE A 5 22.29 6.47 -2.88
CA ILE A 5 21.58 5.45 -3.68
C ILE A 5 22.29 5.14 -5.01
N LYS A 6 23.08 6.09 -5.55
CA LYS A 6 23.91 5.89 -6.76
C LYS A 6 24.99 4.84 -6.55
N ASN A 7 25.41 4.61 -5.31
CA ASN A 7 26.42 3.63 -4.93
C ASN A 7 25.81 2.25 -4.58
N ILE A 8 24.48 2.11 -4.61
CA ILE A 8 23.80 0.87 -4.33
C ILE A 8 23.45 0.19 -5.65
N LYS A 9 23.70 -1.12 -5.75
CA LYS A 9 23.27 -1.89 -6.92
C LYS A 9 21.74 -1.84 -7.03
N LEU A 10 21.23 -1.50 -8.21
CA LEU A 10 19.80 -1.34 -8.46
C LEU A 10 18.95 -2.56 -8.00
N ARG A 11 19.48 -3.77 -8.19
CA ARG A 11 18.84 -5.01 -7.72
C ARG A 11 18.64 -5.01 -6.19
N ASP A 12 19.64 -4.54 -5.45
CA ASP A 12 19.59 -4.55 -3.98
C ASP A 12 18.69 -3.41 -3.48
N LEU A 13 18.77 -2.23 -4.10
CA LEU A 13 17.83 -1.14 -3.80
C LEU A 13 16.37 -1.55 -4.00
N ARG A 14 16.05 -2.20 -5.13
CA ARG A 14 14.69 -2.65 -5.43
C ARG A 14 14.13 -3.69 -4.46
N LYS A 15 14.98 -4.49 -3.82
CA LYS A 15 14.52 -5.45 -2.79
C LYS A 15 14.00 -4.76 -1.53
N HIS A 16 14.48 -3.55 -1.25
CA HIS A 16 14.11 -2.80 -0.06
C HIS A 16 12.94 -1.84 -0.28
N ILE A 17 12.37 -1.79 -1.50
CA ILE A 17 11.26 -0.90 -1.84
C ILE A 17 10.11 -1.73 -2.40
N ALA A 18 8.95 -1.68 -1.75
CA ALA A 18 7.69 -2.18 -2.28
C ALA A 18 6.82 -0.99 -2.72
N ILE A 19 6.16 -1.10 -3.88
CA ILE A 19 5.32 -0.03 -4.44
C ILE A 19 3.93 -0.58 -4.73
N VAL A 20 2.92 0.13 -4.29
CA VAL A 20 1.52 -0.05 -4.71
C VAL A 20 1.16 1.13 -5.61
N PRO A 21 1.06 0.93 -6.93
CA PRO A 21 0.73 2.01 -7.86
C PRO A 21 -0.73 2.42 -7.76
N GLN A 22 -1.06 3.61 -8.25
CA GLN A 22 -2.42 4.14 -8.33
C GLN A 22 -3.36 3.21 -9.09
N GLU A 23 -2.91 2.66 -10.21
CA GLU A 23 -3.65 1.63 -10.94
C GLU A 23 -3.09 0.24 -10.59
N ALA A 24 -3.86 -0.51 -9.81
CA ALA A 24 -3.47 -1.85 -9.40
C ALA A 24 -3.56 -2.84 -10.57
N PHE A 25 -2.42 -3.39 -10.98
CA PHE A 25 -2.37 -4.47 -11.96
C PHE A 25 -2.42 -5.84 -11.28
N LEU A 26 -3.32 -6.70 -11.74
CA LEU A 26 -3.43 -8.09 -11.32
C LEU A 26 -3.29 -9.05 -12.51
N PHE A 27 -2.71 -10.21 -12.23
CA PHE A 27 -2.54 -11.27 -13.21
C PHE A 27 -3.80 -12.14 -13.29
N THR A 28 -4.08 -12.69 -14.46
CA THR A 28 -5.11 -13.72 -14.64
C THR A 28 -4.68 -15.00 -13.95
N SER A 29 -4.97 -15.08 -12.66
CA SER A 29 -4.62 -16.18 -11.77
C SER A 29 -5.50 -16.12 -10.52
N THR A 30 -5.27 -16.98 -9.53
CA THR A 30 -6.00 -16.93 -8.27
C THR A 30 -5.61 -15.70 -7.43
N ILE A 31 -6.48 -15.32 -6.48
CA ILE A 31 -6.15 -14.28 -5.48
C ILE A 31 -4.87 -14.66 -4.71
N SER A 32 -4.75 -15.93 -4.31
CA SER A 32 -3.55 -16.44 -3.64
C SER A 32 -2.28 -16.20 -4.45
N GLU A 33 -2.28 -16.54 -5.74
CA GLU A 33 -1.10 -16.36 -6.60
C GLU A 33 -0.82 -14.88 -6.86
N ASN A 34 -1.85 -14.05 -6.98
CA ASN A 34 -1.68 -12.60 -7.07
C ASN A 34 -1.01 -12.01 -5.82
N LEU A 35 -1.36 -12.46 -4.62
CA LEU A 35 -0.69 -12.07 -3.39
C LEU A 35 0.75 -12.57 -3.36
N LYS A 36 0.97 -13.87 -3.66
CA LYS A 36 2.29 -14.52 -3.68
C LYS A 36 3.27 -13.94 -4.68
N PHE A 37 2.80 -13.13 -5.63
CA PHE A 37 3.70 -12.43 -6.54
C PHE A 37 4.67 -11.50 -5.79
N GLY A 38 4.31 -11.03 -4.58
CA GLY A 38 5.19 -10.27 -3.70
C GLY A 38 6.34 -11.12 -3.10
N ASP A 39 6.02 -12.34 -2.68
CA ASP A 39 6.99 -13.37 -2.28
C ASP A 39 6.49 -14.77 -2.70
N PRO A 40 7.04 -15.35 -3.78
CA PRO A 40 6.65 -16.67 -4.26
C PRO A 40 6.88 -17.80 -3.25
N LYS A 41 7.74 -17.60 -2.25
CA LYS A 41 8.05 -18.58 -1.20
C LYS A 41 7.15 -18.45 0.02
N ALA A 42 6.31 -17.42 0.08
CA ALA A 42 5.43 -17.18 1.21
C ALA A 42 4.54 -18.38 1.51
N SER A 43 4.46 -18.75 2.77
CA SER A 43 3.56 -19.78 3.29
C SER A 43 2.10 -19.35 3.19
N ARG A 44 1.18 -20.29 3.31
CA ARG A 44 -0.26 -19.98 3.35
C ARG A 44 -0.63 -19.02 4.50
N ASN A 45 0.05 -19.13 5.62
CA ASN A 45 -0.20 -18.27 6.79
C ASN A 45 0.26 -16.84 6.52
N GLU A 46 1.40 -16.64 5.87
CA GLU A 46 1.89 -15.30 5.48
C GLU A 46 0.97 -14.66 4.45
N VAL A 47 0.52 -15.42 3.45
CA VAL A 47 -0.48 -14.94 2.47
C VAL A 47 -1.79 -14.55 3.16
N LYS A 48 -2.28 -15.36 4.12
CA LYS A 48 -3.48 -15.03 4.89
C LYS A 48 -3.27 -13.77 5.74
N LYS A 49 -2.12 -13.65 6.41
CA LYS A 49 -1.77 -12.46 7.21
C LYS A 49 -1.70 -11.20 6.35
N SER A 50 -1.09 -11.27 5.16
CA SER A 50 -1.04 -10.12 4.25
C SER A 50 -2.43 -9.70 3.77
N ALA A 51 -3.32 -10.65 3.50
CA ALA A 51 -4.72 -10.37 3.14
C ALA A 51 -5.48 -9.70 4.30
N VAL A 52 -5.25 -10.13 5.55
CA VAL A 52 -5.83 -9.48 6.74
C VAL A 52 -5.32 -8.04 6.87
N ASN A 53 -4.00 -7.84 6.78
CA ASN A 53 -3.38 -6.53 6.92
C ASN A 53 -3.76 -5.57 5.79
N ALA A 54 -4.08 -6.10 4.60
CA ALA A 54 -4.59 -5.33 3.47
C ALA A 54 -6.12 -5.08 3.53
N GLY A 55 -6.83 -5.55 4.57
CA GLY A 55 -8.28 -5.44 4.68
C GLY A 55 -9.06 -6.24 3.62
N LEU A 56 -8.45 -7.27 3.03
CA LEU A 56 -9.02 -8.07 1.94
C LEU A 56 -9.71 -9.36 2.45
N ILE A 57 -9.52 -9.75 3.70
CA ILE A 57 -9.93 -11.06 4.20
C ILE A 57 -11.44 -11.28 4.15
N ASP A 58 -12.23 -10.24 4.44
CA ASP A 58 -13.69 -10.33 4.44
C ASP A 58 -14.23 -10.51 3.00
N ASP A 59 -13.61 -9.83 2.02
CA ASP A 59 -13.93 -10.05 0.61
C ASP A 59 -13.62 -11.49 0.20
N ILE A 60 -12.43 -11.99 0.55
CA ILE A 60 -12.02 -13.36 0.22
C ILE A 60 -12.99 -14.37 0.81
N ASN A 61 -13.42 -14.17 2.06
CA ASN A 61 -14.39 -15.07 2.71
C ASN A 61 -15.78 -15.03 2.08
N SER A 62 -16.14 -13.96 1.38
CA SER A 62 -17.40 -13.83 0.65
C SER A 62 -17.40 -14.54 -0.71
N PHE A 63 -16.22 -14.84 -1.26
CA PHE A 63 -16.10 -15.51 -2.56
C PHE A 63 -16.30 -17.03 -2.40
N PRO A 64 -17.04 -17.71 -3.31
CA PRO A 64 -17.29 -19.14 -3.24
C PRO A 64 -16.01 -19.99 -3.13
N GLU A 65 -14.95 -19.58 -3.82
CA GLU A 65 -13.66 -20.30 -3.84
C GLU A 65 -12.59 -19.66 -2.94
N GLY A 66 -12.93 -18.60 -2.19
CA GLY A 66 -12.03 -17.91 -1.29
C GLY A 66 -10.72 -17.50 -1.98
N PHE A 67 -9.58 -17.88 -1.41
CA PHE A 67 -8.26 -17.61 -1.98
C PHE A 67 -8.01 -18.24 -3.37
N LYS A 68 -8.79 -19.24 -3.77
CA LYS A 68 -8.70 -19.89 -5.08
C LYS A 68 -9.52 -19.17 -6.16
N THR A 69 -10.29 -18.16 -5.79
CA THR A 69 -11.07 -17.35 -6.73
C THR A 69 -10.15 -16.82 -7.83
N ILE A 70 -10.51 -17.10 -9.08
CA ILE A 70 -9.75 -16.66 -10.25
C ILE A 70 -10.05 -15.18 -10.50
N VAL A 71 -9.00 -14.39 -10.56
CA VAL A 71 -9.02 -13.00 -10.98
C VAL A 71 -8.93 -12.98 -12.51
N GLY A 72 -9.93 -12.42 -13.17
CA GLY A 72 -9.92 -12.27 -14.63
C GLY A 72 -8.85 -11.32 -15.14
N GLU A 73 -8.79 -11.13 -16.45
CA GLU A 73 -7.81 -10.25 -17.08
C GLU A 73 -7.81 -8.86 -16.43
N ARG A 74 -6.63 -8.40 -16.00
CA ARG A 74 -6.44 -7.12 -15.28
C ARG A 74 -7.32 -6.94 -14.04
N GLY A 75 -7.83 -8.04 -13.45
CA GLY A 75 -8.67 -7.97 -12.26
C GLY A 75 -10.13 -7.58 -12.50
N ILE A 76 -10.65 -7.77 -13.72
CA ILE A 76 -12.02 -7.35 -14.11
C ILE A 76 -13.13 -7.95 -13.24
N THR A 77 -12.89 -9.08 -12.60
CA THR A 77 -13.83 -9.75 -11.69
C THR A 77 -13.88 -9.15 -10.28
N LEU A 78 -12.96 -8.25 -9.97
CA LEU A 78 -12.87 -7.59 -8.67
C LEU A 78 -13.31 -6.13 -8.76
N SER A 79 -13.88 -5.60 -7.68
CA SER A 79 -14.12 -4.16 -7.56
C SER A 79 -12.80 -3.37 -7.52
N GLY A 80 -12.84 -2.05 -7.74
CA GLY A 80 -11.66 -1.18 -7.64
C GLY A 80 -10.95 -1.33 -6.29
N GLY A 81 -11.69 -1.27 -5.19
CA GLY A 81 -11.15 -1.44 -3.83
C GLY A 81 -10.55 -2.83 -3.60
N GLN A 82 -11.18 -3.90 -4.10
CA GLN A 82 -10.65 -5.27 -4.01
C GLN A 82 -9.33 -5.42 -4.77
N ARG A 83 -9.23 -4.82 -5.97
CA ARG A 83 -7.97 -4.79 -6.74
C ARG A 83 -6.88 -4.07 -5.98
N GLN A 84 -7.17 -2.88 -5.44
CA GLN A 84 -6.23 -2.08 -4.65
C GLN A 84 -5.75 -2.85 -3.41
N ARG A 85 -6.67 -3.44 -2.63
CA ARG A 85 -6.32 -4.24 -1.45
C ARG A 85 -5.53 -5.50 -1.82
N THR A 86 -5.79 -6.12 -2.98
CA THR A 86 -4.97 -7.26 -3.45
C THR A 86 -3.55 -6.81 -3.79
N ALA A 87 -3.37 -5.67 -4.47
CA ALA A 87 -2.05 -5.11 -4.75
C ALA A 87 -1.32 -4.69 -3.48
N LEU A 88 -2.04 -4.13 -2.50
CA LEU A 88 -1.49 -3.81 -1.18
C LEU A 88 -1.03 -5.07 -0.44
N GLY A 89 -1.85 -6.12 -0.40
CA GLY A 89 -1.48 -7.40 0.20
C GLY A 89 -0.22 -8.00 -0.43
N ARG A 90 -0.09 -7.89 -1.76
CA ARG A 90 1.14 -8.26 -2.50
C ARG A 90 2.35 -7.48 -1.99
N ALA A 91 2.24 -6.16 -1.84
CA ALA A 91 3.34 -5.32 -1.38
C ALA A 91 3.70 -5.60 0.09
N LEU A 92 2.72 -5.93 0.93
CA LEU A 92 2.94 -6.27 2.34
C LEU A 92 3.62 -7.63 2.54
N LEU A 93 3.58 -8.53 1.55
CA LEU A 93 4.34 -9.78 1.55
C LEU A 93 5.84 -9.55 1.26
N VAL A 94 6.18 -8.46 0.58
CA VAL A 94 7.59 -8.12 0.35
C VAL A 94 8.21 -7.68 1.67
N ASP A 95 9.34 -8.27 2.05
CA ASP A 95 10.12 -7.81 3.19
C ASP A 95 10.94 -6.56 2.82
N ALA A 96 10.20 -5.48 2.56
CA ALA A 96 10.76 -4.19 2.16
C ALA A 96 10.85 -3.24 3.36
N SER A 97 11.95 -2.49 3.43
CA SER A 97 12.15 -1.44 4.45
C SER A 97 11.36 -0.17 4.14
N VAL A 98 11.05 0.06 2.86
CA VAL A 98 10.27 1.21 2.37
C VAL A 98 9.06 0.72 1.60
N VAL A 99 7.88 1.22 1.95
CA VAL A 99 6.63 0.94 1.24
C VAL A 99 6.09 2.25 0.68
N VAL A 100 5.91 2.32 -0.64
CA VAL A 100 5.34 3.47 -1.33
C VAL A 100 3.91 3.15 -1.74
N LEU A 101 2.97 3.97 -1.31
CA LEU A 101 1.55 3.89 -1.65
C LEU A 101 1.18 5.09 -2.51
N ASP A 102 1.00 4.88 -3.81
CA ASP A 102 0.62 5.93 -4.76
C ASP A 102 -0.89 5.93 -4.92
N ASP A 103 -1.57 6.79 -4.16
CA ASP A 103 -3.04 6.92 -4.06
C ASP A 103 -3.77 5.57 -3.85
N ALA A 104 -3.05 4.62 -3.26
CA ALA A 104 -3.44 3.22 -3.17
C ALA A 104 -4.67 2.96 -2.27
N LEU A 105 -5.11 3.95 -1.51
CA LEU A 105 -6.27 3.86 -0.62
C LEU A 105 -7.48 4.67 -1.14
N ALA A 106 -7.40 5.29 -2.32
CA ALA A 106 -8.46 6.15 -2.86
C ALA A 106 -9.79 5.40 -3.07
N SER A 107 -9.73 4.13 -3.45
CA SER A 107 -10.91 3.27 -3.67
C SER A 107 -11.33 2.46 -2.43
N VAL A 108 -10.75 2.77 -1.26
CA VAL A 108 -11.02 2.09 -0.01
C VAL A 108 -11.81 3.03 0.89
N ASP A 109 -12.85 2.52 1.57
CA ASP A 109 -13.60 3.34 2.52
C ASP A 109 -12.73 3.80 3.70
N ASN A 110 -13.07 4.94 4.28
CA ASN A 110 -12.25 5.59 5.32
C ASN A 110 -11.97 4.70 6.54
N LYS A 111 -12.93 3.85 6.95
CA LYS A 111 -12.78 2.95 8.10
C LYS A 111 -11.76 1.85 7.81
N THR A 112 -11.85 1.24 6.65
CA THR A 112 -10.91 0.21 6.18
C THR A 112 -9.54 0.82 5.95
N ALA A 113 -9.44 2.01 5.34
CA ALA A 113 -8.18 2.71 5.13
C ALA A 113 -7.47 3.02 6.45
N ALA A 114 -8.19 3.54 7.46
CA ALA A 114 -7.64 3.81 8.78
C ALA A 114 -7.08 2.55 9.44
N LYS A 115 -7.81 1.43 9.37
CA LYS A 115 -7.34 0.13 9.91
C LYS A 115 -6.08 -0.36 9.21
N ILE A 116 -6.03 -0.27 7.88
CA ILE A 116 -4.85 -0.65 7.09
C ILE A 116 -3.63 0.18 7.51
N ILE A 117 -3.79 1.49 7.64
CA ILE A 117 -2.71 2.40 8.05
C ILE A 117 -2.23 2.05 9.47
N GLU A 118 -3.15 1.80 10.41
CA GLU A 118 -2.81 1.42 11.78
C GLU A 118 -2.00 0.11 11.82
N GLU A 119 -2.42 -0.92 11.09
CA GLU A 119 -1.70 -2.19 10.98
C GLU A 119 -0.30 -2.00 10.38
N MET A 120 -0.16 -1.15 9.37
CA MET A 120 1.13 -0.84 8.76
C MET A 120 2.06 -0.09 9.74
N ARG A 121 1.53 0.85 10.52
CA ARG A 121 2.28 1.61 11.55
C ARG A 121 2.73 0.75 12.72
N GLY A 122 2.05 -0.36 13.00
CA GLY A 122 2.46 -1.33 14.00
C GLY A 122 3.86 -1.90 13.76
N ASN A 123 4.34 -1.88 12.52
CA ASN A 123 5.71 -2.28 12.16
C ASN A 123 6.65 -1.07 12.08
N LYS A 124 7.19 -0.65 13.24
CA LYS A 124 8.07 0.53 13.39
C LYS A 124 9.39 0.45 12.61
N SER A 125 9.73 -0.69 12.03
CA SER A 125 10.96 -0.86 11.23
C SER A 125 10.83 -0.42 9.79
N LYS A 126 9.59 -0.09 9.31
CA LYS A 126 9.32 0.27 7.92
C LYS A 126 9.06 1.77 7.79
N THR A 127 9.58 2.35 6.72
CA THR A 127 9.22 3.70 6.27
C THR A 127 8.06 3.58 5.28
N ILE A 128 6.98 4.31 5.52
CA ILE A 128 5.81 4.35 4.65
C ILE A 128 5.71 5.72 4.02
N LEU A 129 5.79 5.77 2.69
CA LEU A 129 5.56 6.97 1.90
C LEU A 129 4.18 6.87 1.25
N MET A 130 3.26 7.75 1.65
CA MET A 130 1.91 7.81 1.09
C MET A 130 1.75 9.05 0.23
N ILE A 131 1.37 8.85 -1.02
CA ILE A 131 0.92 9.91 -1.92
C ILE A 131 -0.60 9.86 -1.90
N SER A 132 -1.26 10.93 -1.51
CA SER A 132 -2.71 11.00 -1.40
C SER A 132 -3.21 12.44 -1.47
N HIS A 133 -4.42 12.59 -1.96
CA HIS A 133 -5.17 13.85 -1.91
C HIS A 133 -6.18 13.89 -0.73
N GLN A 134 -6.20 12.85 0.12
CA GLN A 134 -7.12 12.74 1.23
C GLN A 134 -6.49 13.28 2.53
N LEU A 135 -7.07 14.33 3.10
CA LEU A 135 -6.63 14.89 4.39
C LEU A 135 -6.72 13.89 5.54
N SER A 136 -7.70 12.97 5.50
CA SER A 136 -7.83 11.89 6.50
C SER A 136 -6.62 10.97 6.54
N VAL A 137 -6.01 10.69 5.39
CA VAL A 137 -4.76 9.92 5.27
C VAL A 137 -3.59 10.76 5.78
N ALA A 138 -3.47 12.00 5.33
CA ALA A 138 -2.41 12.92 5.75
C ALA A 138 -2.39 13.14 7.27
N ALA A 139 -3.56 13.20 7.91
CA ALA A 139 -3.70 13.35 9.36
C ALA A 139 -3.11 12.18 10.18
N THR A 140 -2.92 11.02 9.55
CA THR A 140 -2.30 9.85 10.20
C THR A 140 -0.78 9.82 10.06
N CYS A 141 -0.19 10.68 9.24
CA CYS A 141 1.24 10.67 8.94
C CYS A 141 2.04 11.42 10.03
N ASP A 142 3.28 10.97 10.25
CA ASP A 142 4.21 11.63 11.17
C ASP A 142 4.76 12.93 10.57
N ARG A 143 4.76 13.04 9.24
CA ARG A 143 5.21 14.22 8.48
C ARG A 143 4.42 14.32 7.18
N VAL A 144 4.03 15.50 6.81
CA VAL A 144 3.30 15.82 5.57
C VAL A 144 4.12 16.78 4.73
N LEU A 145 4.23 16.49 3.45
CA LEU A 145 4.82 17.36 2.44
C LEU A 145 3.70 17.76 1.47
N VAL A 146 3.39 19.05 1.40
CA VAL A 146 2.40 19.58 0.45
C VAL A 146 3.13 19.98 -0.82
N MET A 147 2.70 19.43 -1.95
CA MET A 147 3.32 19.69 -3.24
C MET A 147 2.38 20.50 -4.13
N ASP A 148 2.94 21.51 -4.79
CA ASP A 148 2.29 22.27 -5.85
C ASP A 148 3.28 22.52 -6.99
N GLN A 149 2.83 22.31 -8.22
CA GLN A 149 3.65 22.48 -9.45
C GLN A 149 5.05 21.86 -9.37
N GLY A 150 5.14 20.64 -8.77
CA GLY A 150 6.40 19.89 -8.65
C GLY A 150 7.34 20.40 -7.55
N LYS A 151 6.89 21.33 -6.69
CA LYS A 151 7.67 21.87 -5.57
C LYS A 151 6.99 21.58 -4.24
N ILE A 152 7.78 21.39 -3.19
CA ILE A 152 7.27 21.35 -1.82
C ILE A 152 6.99 22.79 -1.40
N VAL A 153 5.73 23.10 -1.11
CA VAL A 153 5.26 24.46 -0.74
C VAL A 153 4.96 24.58 0.76
N GLN A 154 4.64 23.46 1.43
CA GLN A 154 4.48 23.40 2.89
C GLN A 154 5.00 22.06 3.39
N GLU A 155 5.46 22.06 4.63
CA GLU A 155 5.95 20.87 5.32
C GLU A 155 5.66 20.98 6.81
N GLY A 156 5.19 19.89 7.44
CA GLY A 156 4.91 19.86 8.87
C GLY A 156 4.11 18.65 9.28
N ILE A 157 3.59 18.67 10.51
CA ILE A 157 2.60 17.71 10.97
C ILE A 157 1.18 18.26 10.69
N HIS A 158 0.21 17.36 10.55
CA HIS A 158 -1.19 17.73 10.26
C HIS A 158 -1.70 18.86 11.17
N LYS A 159 -1.47 18.75 12.49
CA LYS A 159 -1.97 19.73 13.48
C LYS A 159 -1.47 21.15 13.23
N ASP A 160 -0.23 21.29 12.78
CA ASP A 160 0.37 22.60 12.53
C ASP A 160 -0.09 23.14 11.17
N LEU A 161 -0.15 22.25 10.17
CA LEU A 161 -0.54 22.65 8.80
C LEU A 161 -1.97 23.14 8.71
N ILE A 162 -2.93 22.55 9.43
CA ILE A 162 -4.34 23.02 9.44
C ILE A 162 -4.53 24.41 10.04
N THR A 163 -3.58 24.89 10.84
CA THR A 163 -3.60 26.23 11.45
C THR A 163 -2.75 27.24 10.70
N THR A 164 -1.94 26.78 9.75
CA THR A 164 -1.04 27.61 8.96
C THR A 164 -1.72 28.00 7.63
N ASN A 165 -1.64 29.28 7.28
CA ASN A 165 -2.18 29.74 6.01
C ASN A 165 -1.40 29.12 4.84
N GLY A 166 -2.08 28.46 3.90
CA GLY A 166 -1.43 27.77 2.78
C GLY A 166 -2.36 26.87 1.99
N LEU A 167 -1.79 25.96 1.22
CA LEU A 167 -2.52 25.07 0.31
C LEU A 167 -3.07 23.82 1.04
N TYR A 168 -2.49 23.43 2.19
CA TYR A 168 -2.97 22.29 2.99
C TYR A 168 -4.35 22.62 3.57
#